data_2f9e62dcc9a9c34ff51523c5137b0da7
#
_entry.id   2f9e62dcc9a9c34ff51523c5137b0da7
#
_cell.length_a   1.000
_cell.length_b   1.000
_cell.length_c   1.000
_cell.angle_alpha   90.00
_cell.angle_beta   90.00
_cell.angle_gamma   90.00
#
_symmetry.space_group_name_H-M   'P 1'
#
loop_
_entity.id
_entity.type
_entity.pdbx_description
1 polymer ?
#
loop_
_entity_poly.entity_id
_entity_poly.type
_entity_poly.pdbx_seq_one_letter_code
_entity_poly.pdbx_strand_id
1 'polypeptide(L)'
;DKGVHGGGIRYCISNSSFFNQASINVSQVHFDDSPMMSLGSVTAISAIVHPLNPFTPSLHFHICWTESKFGQGTWRLIFDLNPSMENRWAKSLFIGALKQAAPEQYEEAKTIGDKYFYIPLIKRHRGVAHFFLEDFKLKPNGTETGLAERLGKSIIDCYLDIVETTSNKFISPKAEDFERQLYFHSVYFFQVLTLDRGTMAGLIVHDQNDLGVLASLPYWVSKPILEGLSEKMNGYKKELFQIILSILP
;
A
#
# COMPACT_ATOMS: atom_id res chain seq x y z
N ASP A 1 -24.07 -6.05 -6.29
CA ASP A 1 -23.79 -5.79 -7.69
C ASP A 1 -23.89 -7.08 -8.49
N LYS A 2 -24.71 -7.10 -9.53
CA LYS A 2 -24.92 -8.29 -10.36
C LYS A 2 -23.81 -8.47 -11.42
N GLY A 3 -22.60 -7.96 -11.17
CA GLY A 3 -21.45 -8.08 -12.09
C GLY A 3 -21.52 -7.19 -13.33
N VAL A 4 -22.47 -6.26 -13.41
CA VAL A 4 -22.64 -5.36 -14.58
C VAL A 4 -21.50 -4.35 -14.65
N HIS A 5 -20.97 -3.90 -13.51
CA HIS A 5 -19.90 -2.90 -13.42
C HIS A 5 -18.58 -3.47 -12.91
N GLY A 6 -18.45 -4.78 -12.84
CA GLY A 6 -17.25 -5.46 -12.40
C GLY A 6 -17.45 -6.28 -11.13
N GLY A 7 -16.35 -6.65 -10.52
CA GLY A 7 -16.33 -7.46 -9.31
C GLY A 7 -14.90 -7.66 -8.78
N GLY A 8 -14.77 -8.45 -7.73
CA GLY A 8 -13.48 -8.78 -7.17
C GLY A 8 -13.57 -9.85 -6.09
N ILE A 9 -12.39 -10.29 -5.70
CA ILE A 9 -12.19 -11.24 -4.60
C ILE A 9 -11.23 -10.59 -3.61
N ARG A 10 -11.61 -10.64 -2.34
CA ARG A 10 -10.76 -10.17 -1.24
C ARG A 10 -10.53 -11.27 -0.24
N TYR A 11 -9.27 -11.47 0.10
CA TYR A 11 -8.85 -12.31 1.20
C TYR A 11 -8.32 -11.42 2.32
N CYS A 12 -8.87 -11.58 3.52
CA CYS A 12 -8.45 -10.84 4.70
C CYS A 12 -8.20 -11.77 5.86
N ILE A 13 -7.21 -11.45 6.65
CA ILE A 13 -6.93 -12.08 7.94
C ILE A 13 -6.53 -11.01 8.93
N SER A 14 -7.08 -11.05 10.12
CA SER A 14 -6.79 -10.12 11.21
C SER A 14 -6.54 -10.86 12.50
N ASN A 15 -5.71 -10.28 13.35
CA ASN A 15 -5.43 -10.73 14.71
C ASN A 15 -5.19 -12.25 14.79
N SER A 16 -4.38 -12.77 13.87
CA SER A 16 -3.96 -14.18 13.84
C SER A 16 -2.68 -14.38 14.65
N SER A 17 -2.23 -15.62 14.78
CA SER A 17 -0.93 -15.93 15.41
C SER A 17 0.28 -15.39 14.63
N PHE A 18 0.09 -14.98 13.38
CA PHE A 18 1.16 -14.55 12.48
C PHE A 18 0.97 -13.12 11.96
N PHE A 19 -0.26 -12.73 11.68
CA PHE A 19 -0.59 -11.42 11.11
C PHE A 19 -1.38 -10.56 12.10
N ASN A 20 -0.93 -9.32 12.25
CA ASN A 20 -1.76 -8.25 12.81
C ASN A 20 -2.95 -7.99 11.88
N GLN A 21 -2.65 -7.77 10.60
CA GLN A 21 -3.61 -7.61 9.52
C GLN A 21 -2.96 -7.99 8.20
N ALA A 22 -3.67 -8.71 7.34
CA ALA A 22 -3.29 -8.88 5.94
C ALA A 22 -4.53 -8.85 5.06
N SER A 23 -4.40 -8.23 3.89
CA SER A 23 -5.44 -8.16 2.88
C SER A 23 -4.84 -8.29 1.49
N ILE A 24 -5.43 -9.15 0.66
CA ILE A 24 -5.15 -9.26 -0.77
C ILE A 24 -6.46 -9.02 -1.50
N ASN A 25 -6.48 -8.06 -2.41
CA ASN A 25 -7.64 -7.70 -3.19
C ASN A 25 -7.33 -7.81 -4.68
N VAL A 26 -8.17 -8.54 -5.40
CA VAL A 26 -8.19 -8.57 -6.88
C VAL A 26 -9.51 -7.99 -7.32
N SER A 27 -9.48 -6.98 -8.16
CA SER A 27 -10.69 -6.28 -8.60
C SER A 27 -10.62 -5.91 -10.07
N GLN A 28 -11.79 -5.90 -10.69
CA GLN A 28 -12.02 -5.35 -12.02
C GLN A 28 -13.28 -4.49 -11.97
N VAL A 29 -13.17 -3.25 -12.42
CA VAL A 29 -14.28 -2.28 -12.45
C VAL A 29 -14.45 -1.77 -13.87
N HIS A 30 -15.68 -1.63 -14.34
CA HIS A 30 -16.05 -1.05 -15.61
C HIS A 30 -16.85 0.24 -15.39
N PHE A 31 -16.61 1.24 -16.25
CA PHE A 31 -17.25 2.56 -16.16
C PHE A 31 -18.15 2.83 -17.38
N ASP A 32 -18.86 1.82 -17.84
CA ASP A 32 -19.75 1.82 -19.01
C ASP A 32 -20.99 2.68 -18.80
N ASP A 33 -21.46 2.83 -17.57
CA ASP A 33 -22.59 3.66 -17.17
C ASP A 33 -22.24 5.12 -16.89
N SER A 34 -20.98 5.51 -17.00
CA SER A 34 -20.49 6.86 -16.73
C SER A 34 -20.03 7.56 -18.03
N PRO A 35 -20.93 8.08 -18.87
CA PRO A 35 -20.60 8.58 -20.20
C PRO A 35 -19.63 9.77 -20.18
N MET A 36 -19.56 10.52 -19.09
CA MET A 36 -18.66 11.67 -18.92
C MET A 36 -17.24 11.29 -18.53
N MET A 37 -17.00 10.04 -18.12
CA MET A 37 -15.66 9.56 -17.80
C MET A 37 -14.96 9.03 -19.04
N SER A 38 -13.71 9.42 -19.25
CA SER A 38 -12.82 8.87 -20.29
C SER A 38 -12.29 7.48 -19.90
N LEU A 39 -12.40 7.11 -18.64
CA LEU A 39 -11.99 5.82 -18.08
C LEU A 39 -12.97 4.73 -18.51
N GLY A 40 -12.46 3.64 -19.06
CA GLY A 40 -13.24 2.47 -19.50
C GLY A 40 -13.25 1.36 -18.47
N SER A 41 -12.07 0.93 -18.01
CA SER A 41 -11.95 -0.11 -16.99
C SER A 41 -10.70 0.05 -16.14
N VAL A 42 -10.74 -0.57 -14.97
CA VAL A 42 -9.59 -0.70 -14.05
C VAL A 42 -9.51 -2.15 -13.59
N THR A 43 -8.35 -2.77 -13.76
CA THR A 43 -8.06 -4.10 -13.20
C THR A 43 -6.87 -3.97 -12.25
N ALA A 44 -7.03 -4.43 -11.03
CA ALA A 44 -6.01 -4.28 -10.02
C ALA A 44 -5.85 -5.52 -9.14
N ILE A 45 -4.60 -5.76 -8.73
CA ILE A 45 -4.27 -6.58 -7.57
C ILE A 45 -3.50 -5.73 -6.57
N SER A 46 -3.93 -5.75 -5.33
CA SER A 46 -3.24 -5.06 -4.24
C SER A 46 -3.12 -5.95 -3.01
N ALA A 47 -2.03 -5.82 -2.31
CA ALA A 47 -1.84 -6.50 -1.04
C ALA A 47 -1.21 -5.55 -0.02
N ILE A 48 -1.71 -5.66 1.20
CA ILE A 48 -1.13 -5.04 2.37
C ILE A 48 -1.01 -6.11 3.44
N VAL A 49 0.20 -6.26 3.97
CA VAL A 49 0.52 -7.28 4.97
C VAL A 49 1.20 -6.60 6.15
N HIS A 50 0.60 -6.72 7.32
CA HIS A 50 1.15 -6.27 8.59
C HIS A 50 1.42 -7.49 9.47
N PRO A 51 2.67 -7.96 9.58
CA PRO A 51 3.02 -9.07 10.46
C PRO A 51 2.82 -8.72 11.93
N LEU A 52 2.55 -9.72 12.77
CA LEU A 52 2.47 -9.57 14.21
C LEU A 52 3.86 -9.33 14.83
N ASN A 53 4.89 -9.99 14.27
CA ASN A 53 6.26 -9.83 14.74
C ASN A 53 6.82 -8.45 14.36
N PRO A 54 7.22 -7.58 15.31
CA PRO A 54 7.72 -6.24 15.05
C PRO A 54 9.04 -6.20 14.25
N PHE A 55 9.79 -7.29 14.19
CA PHE A 55 11.02 -7.39 13.40
C PHE A 55 10.76 -7.72 11.92
N THR A 56 9.56 -8.16 11.57
CA THR A 56 9.15 -8.43 10.19
C THR A 56 8.52 -7.17 9.60
N PRO A 57 9.08 -6.61 8.51
CA PRO A 57 8.51 -5.45 7.86
C PRO A 57 7.10 -5.68 7.31
N SER A 58 6.26 -4.67 7.31
CA SER A 58 5.01 -4.68 6.54
C SER A 58 5.31 -4.49 5.05
N LEU A 59 4.52 -5.14 4.21
CA LEU A 59 4.55 -5.00 2.75
C LEU A 59 3.29 -4.30 2.27
N HIS A 60 3.45 -3.39 1.32
CA HIS A 60 2.36 -2.93 0.46
C HIS A 60 2.77 -3.06 -1.00
N PHE A 61 1.88 -3.58 -1.83
CA PHE A 61 1.98 -3.43 -3.27
C PHE A 61 0.63 -3.19 -3.92
N HIS A 62 0.66 -2.51 -5.06
CA HIS A 62 -0.50 -2.26 -5.89
C HIS A 62 -0.08 -2.31 -7.36
N ILE A 63 -0.64 -3.25 -8.09
CA ILE A 63 -0.44 -3.43 -9.53
C ILE A 63 -1.79 -3.17 -10.18
N CYS A 64 -1.88 -2.13 -10.99
CA CYS A 64 -3.13 -1.70 -11.58
C CYS A 64 -2.95 -1.41 -13.07
N TRP A 65 -3.84 -1.97 -13.88
CA TRP A 65 -4.04 -1.61 -15.28
C TRP A 65 -5.28 -0.75 -15.39
N THR A 66 -5.14 0.41 -15.99
CA THR A 66 -6.22 1.33 -16.27
C THR A 66 -6.38 1.47 -17.78
N GLU A 67 -7.57 1.26 -18.29
CA GLU A 67 -7.87 1.36 -19.71
C GLU A 67 -8.90 2.48 -19.96
N SER A 68 -8.61 3.33 -20.94
CA SER A 68 -9.56 4.37 -21.38
C SER A 68 -10.62 3.76 -22.30
N LYS A 69 -11.77 4.43 -22.47
CA LYS A 69 -12.80 4.05 -23.44
C LYS A 69 -12.31 4.06 -24.90
N PHE A 70 -11.13 4.64 -25.13
CA PHE A 70 -10.49 4.72 -26.45
C PHE A 70 -9.41 3.64 -26.68
N GLY A 71 -9.37 2.61 -25.79
CA GLY A 71 -8.43 1.48 -25.92
C GLY A 71 -6.98 1.82 -25.53
N GLN A 72 -6.73 2.97 -24.90
CA GLN A 72 -5.41 3.29 -24.39
C GLN A 72 -5.30 2.86 -22.93
N GLY A 73 -4.24 2.15 -22.59
CA GLY A 73 -4.02 1.69 -21.23
C GLY A 73 -2.72 2.18 -20.61
N THR A 74 -2.72 2.28 -19.28
CA THR A 74 -1.55 2.63 -18.48
C THR A 74 -1.45 1.75 -17.24
N TRP A 75 -0.21 1.55 -16.78
CA TRP A 75 0.08 0.87 -15.54
C TRP A 75 0.30 1.86 -14.40
N ARG A 76 -0.22 1.48 -13.23
CA ARG A 76 0.18 2.03 -11.94
C ARG A 76 0.78 0.91 -11.12
N LEU A 77 2.08 1.03 -10.82
CA LEU A 77 2.86 0.01 -10.14
C LEU A 77 3.46 0.60 -8.86
N ILE A 78 3.03 0.10 -7.72
CA ILE A 78 3.48 0.59 -6.41
C ILE A 78 4.00 -0.59 -5.61
N PHE A 79 5.18 -0.42 -5.00
CA PHE A 79 5.75 -1.37 -4.05
C PHE A 79 6.48 -0.61 -2.96
N ASP A 80 6.18 -0.89 -1.71
CA ASP A 80 6.88 -0.28 -0.57
C ASP A 80 7.03 -1.22 0.62
N LEU A 81 8.18 -1.13 1.28
CA LEU A 81 8.55 -1.90 2.45
C LEU A 81 8.55 -1.01 3.70
N ASN A 82 7.81 -1.42 4.72
CA ASN A 82 7.52 -0.62 5.92
C ASN A 82 7.97 -1.34 7.20
N PRO A 83 9.25 -1.27 7.57
CA PRO A 83 9.75 -1.87 8.81
C PRO A 83 9.40 -1.00 10.02
N SER A 84 8.98 -1.65 11.11
CA SER A 84 8.83 -1.02 12.43
C SER A 84 10.16 -0.83 13.13
N MET A 85 11.12 -1.69 12.83
CA MET A 85 12.49 -1.66 13.34
C MET A 85 13.48 -1.48 12.20
N GLU A 86 14.62 -0.84 12.44
CA GLU A 86 15.66 -0.75 11.40
C GLU A 86 16.10 -2.15 10.96
N ASN A 87 15.93 -2.44 9.70
CA ASN A 87 16.29 -3.71 9.08
C ASN A 87 17.00 -3.46 7.74
N ARG A 88 18.32 -3.18 7.82
CA ARG A 88 19.15 -2.86 6.64
C ARG A 88 19.22 -4.01 5.66
N TRP A 89 19.23 -5.26 6.16
CA TRP A 89 19.26 -6.44 5.32
C TRP A 89 17.98 -6.56 4.49
N ALA A 90 16.81 -6.50 5.13
CA ALA A 90 15.53 -6.57 4.42
C ALA A 90 15.36 -5.42 3.41
N LYS A 91 15.77 -4.21 3.79
CA LYS A 91 15.79 -3.05 2.88
C LYS A 91 16.65 -3.31 1.65
N SER A 92 17.88 -3.82 1.83
CA SER A 92 18.82 -4.07 0.73
C SER A 92 18.32 -5.18 -0.18
N LEU A 93 17.73 -6.26 0.38
CA LEU A 93 17.15 -7.36 -0.37
C LEU A 93 15.99 -6.87 -1.23
N PHE A 94 15.07 -6.10 -0.66
CA PHE A 94 13.91 -5.56 -1.34
C PHE A 94 14.30 -4.59 -2.48
N ILE A 95 15.27 -3.71 -2.24
CA ILE A 95 15.82 -2.83 -3.27
C ILE A 95 16.48 -3.64 -4.38
N GLY A 96 17.22 -4.69 -4.03
CA GLY A 96 17.85 -5.60 -4.99
C GLY A 96 16.83 -6.26 -5.91
N ALA A 97 15.72 -6.77 -5.33
CA ALA A 97 14.64 -7.39 -6.08
C ALA A 97 13.96 -6.41 -7.05
N LEU A 98 13.70 -5.17 -6.61
CA LEU A 98 13.15 -4.11 -7.46
C LEU A 98 14.09 -3.77 -8.62
N LYS A 99 15.39 -3.59 -8.35
CA LYS A 99 16.40 -3.28 -9.38
C LYS A 99 16.56 -4.41 -10.39
N GLN A 100 16.50 -5.63 -9.95
CA GLN A 100 16.60 -6.80 -10.83
C GLN A 100 15.36 -6.94 -11.73
N ALA A 101 14.17 -6.72 -11.17
CA ALA A 101 12.92 -6.85 -11.92
C ALA A 101 12.66 -5.69 -12.89
N ALA A 102 13.13 -4.48 -12.57
CA ALA A 102 12.88 -3.26 -13.32
C ALA A 102 14.13 -2.36 -13.41
N PRO A 103 15.24 -2.83 -14.00
CA PRO A 103 16.51 -2.10 -13.96
C PRO A 103 16.45 -0.72 -14.62
N GLU A 104 15.71 -0.58 -15.73
CA GLU A 104 15.57 0.68 -16.45
C GLU A 104 14.63 1.67 -15.77
N GLN A 105 13.61 1.17 -15.04
CA GLN A 105 12.58 1.99 -14.42
C GLN A 105 12.86 2.34 -12.95
N TYR A 106 13.81 1.65 -12.32
CA TYR A 106 13.98 1.71 -10.87
C TYR A 106 14.28 3.12 -10.34
N GLU A 107 15.21 3.86 -10.94
CA GLU A 107 15.63 5.16 -10.41
C GLU A 107 14.51 6.21 -10.55
N GLU A 108 13.76 6.19 -11.66
CA GLU A 108 12.58 7.02 -11.84
C GLU A 108 11.49 6.65 -10.82
N ALA A 109 11.14 5.37 -10.76
CA ALA A 109 10.11 4.86 -9.86
C ALA A 109 10.45 5.11 -8.37
N LYS A 110 11.72 4.98 -8.00
CA LYS A 110 12.21 5.33 -6.66
C LYS A 110 12.00 6.81 -6.36
N THR A 111 12.36 7.69 -7.28
CA THR A 111 12.24 9.14 -7.11
C THR A 111 10.77 9.57 -6.92
N ILE A 112 9.89 9.01 -7.74
CA ILE A 112 8.43 9.25 -7.63
C ILE A 112 7.92 8.68 -6.30
N GLY A 113 8.31 7.46 -5.95
CA GLY A 113 7.92 6.79 -4.71
C GLY A 113 8.40 7.54 -3.46
N ASP A 114 9.65 7.97 -3.41
CA ASP A 114 10.18 8.75 -2.30
C ASP A 114 9.38 10.04 -2.10
N LYS A 115 9.00 10.73 -3.18
CA LYS A 115 8.15 11.92 -3.10
C LYS A 115 6.72 11.58 -2.63
N TYR A 116 6.14 10.50 -3.12
CA TYR A 116 4.77 10.09 -2.81
C TYR A 116 4.59 9.66 -1.35
N PHE A 117 5.55 8.90 -0.83
CA PHE A 117 5.51 8.37 0.53
C PHE A 117 6.10 9.31 1.59
N TYR A 118 6.55 10.50 1.20
CA TYR A 118 6.98 11.51 2.16
C TYR A 118 5.80 12.11 2.91
N ILE A 119 5.88 12.16 4.23
CA ILE A 119 4.86 12.74 5.12
C ILE A 119 5.38 14.07 5.66
N PRO A 120 4.98 15.22 5.08
CA PRO A 120 5.52 16.52 5.45
C PRO A 120 5.29 16.87 6.92
N LEU A 121 4.17 16.45 7.49
CA LEU A 121 3.75 16.73 8.86
C LEU A 121 4.77 16.26 9.91
N ILE A 122 5.44 15.15 9.65
CA ILE A 122 6.45 14.54 10.53
C ILE A 122 7.84 14.49 9.92
N LYS A 123 8.01 15.09 8.73
CA LYS A 123 9.28 15.21 7.99
C LYS A 123 9.99 13.87 7.78
N ARG A 124 9.25 12.83 7.44
CA ARG A 124 9.78 11.48 7.20
C ARG A 124 8.97 10.73 6.16
N HIS A 125 9.54 9.66 5.64
CA HIS A 125 8.82 8.74 4.74
C HIS A 125 8.02 7.70 5.54
N ARG A 126 6.90 7.25 4.96
CA ARG A 126 6.33 5.95 5.24
C ARG A 126 7.22 4.91 4.56
N GLY A 127 7.70 3.94 5.32
CA GLY A 127 8.59 2.92 4.77
C GLY A 127 10.02 3.38 4.49
N VAL A 128 10.79 2.49 3.87
CA VAL A 128 12.24 2.65 3.67
C VAL A 128 12.73 2.30 2.26
N ALA A 129 11.90 1.66 1.45
CA ALA A 129 12.18 1.31 0.06
C ALA A 129 10.89 1.49 -0.73
N HIS A 130 10.94 2.33 -1.76
CA HIS A 130 9.79 2.76 -2.53
C HIS A 130 10.04 2.54 -4.01
N PHE A 131 8.98 2.12 -4.70
CA PHE A 131 8.90 2.03 -6.15
C PHE A 131 7.50 2.48 -6.56
N PHE A 132 7.40 3.51 -7.38
CA PHE A 132 6.13 4.00 -7.87
C PHE A 132 6.23 4.47 -9.32
N LEU A 133 5.54 3.78 -10.22
CA LEU A 133 5.26 4.25 -11.57
C LEU A 133 3.77 4.56 -11.70
N GLU A 134 3.45 5.73 -12.20
CA GLU A 134 2.10 6.19 -12.47
C GLU A 134 1.98 6.54 -13.96
N ASP A 135 0.84 6.23 -14.57
CA ASP A 135 0.57 6.45 -15.99
C ASP A 135 1.62 5.84 -16.94
N PHE A 136 2.26 4.77 -16.46
CA PHE A 136 3.33 4.11 -17.21
C PHE A 136 2.77 3.39 -18.43
N LYS A 137 3.28 3.75 -19.61
CA LYS A 137 2.90 3.15 -20.89
C LYS A 137 3.99 2.20 -21.35
N LEU A 138 3.57 1.02 -21.81
CA LEU A 138 4.49 0.11 -22.48
C LEU A 138 4.91 0.71 -23.84
N LYS A 139 6.20 0.66 -24.14
CA LYS A 139 6.70 1.04 -25.46
C LYS A 139 6.30 -0.05 -26.48
N PRO A 140 5.91 0.30 -27.71
CA PRO A 140 5.43 -0.66 -28.72
C PRO A 140 6.41 -1.81 -29.02
N ASN A 141 7.73 -1.59 -28.83
CA ASN A 141 8.79 -2.57 -29.11
C ASN A 141 9.50 -3.01 -27.81
N GLY A 142 8.84 -2.88 -26.63
CA GLY A 142 9.54 -2.83 -25.37
C GLY A 142 9.87 -4.17 -24.75
N THR A 143 11.07 -4.22 -24.18
CA THR A 143 11.51 -5.15 -23.13
C THR A 143 10.63 -5.10 -21.88
N GLU A 144 9.64 -4.20 -21.85
CA GLU A 144 8.74 -3.91 -20.74
C GLU A 144 7.54 -4.85 -20.67
N THR A 145 7.35 -5.68 -21.72
CA THR A 145 6.32 -6.75 -21.69
C THR A 145 6.55 -7.66 -20.48
N GLY A 146 5.51 -7.82 -19.67
CA GLY A 146 5.60 -8.60 -18.43
C GLY A 146 6.27 -7.88 -17.24
N LEU A 147 6.54 -6.56 -17.32
CA LEU A 147 7.15 -5.81 -16.20
C LEU A 147 6.33 -5.94 -14.89
N ALA A 148 5.02 -5.79 -14.98
CA ALA A 148 4.13 -5.91 -13.81
C ALA A 148 4.20 -7.31 -13.19
N GLU A 149 4.23 -8.36 -14.01
CA GLU A 149 4.36 -9.75 -13.57
C GLU A 149 5.73 -10.02 -12.93
N ARG A 150 6.82 -9.57 -13.58
CA ARG A 150 8.18 -9.71 -13.04
C ARG A 150 8.32 -9.03 -11.69
N LEU A 151 7.83 -7.78 -11.57
CA LEU A 151 7.84 -7.04 -10.30
C LEU A 151 7.03 -7.77 -9.24
N GLY A 152 5.79 -8.17 -9.57
CA GLY A 152 4.93 -8.88 -8.63
C GLY A 152 5.57 -10.16 -8.11
N LYS A 153 6.07 -11.03 -8.98
CA LYS A 153 6.75 -12.28 -8.60
C LYS A 153 8.00 -12.01 -7.77
N SER A 154 8.90 -11.14 -8.27
CA SER A 154 10.16 -10.83 -7.59
C SER A 154 9.95 -10.28 -6.18
N ILE A 155 8.94 -9.43 -5.99
CA ILE A 155 8.65 -8.83 -4.68
C ILE A 155 7.98 -9.81 -3.75
N ILE A 156 7.08 -10.68 -4.23
CA ILE A 156 6.48 -11.73 -3.42
C ILE A 156 7.55 -12.71 -2.93
N ASP A 157 8.41 -13.20 -3.83
CA ASP A 157 9.48 -14.14 -3.46
C ASP A 157 10.44 -13.50 -2.46
N CYS A 158 10.90 -12.27 -2.73
CA CYS A 158 11.74 -11.51 -1.81
C CYS A 158 11.08 -11.31 -0.43
N TYR A 159 9.79 -11.01 -0.40
CA TYR A 159 9.09 -10.80 0.86
C TYR A 159 8.91 -12.09 1.66
N LEU A 160 8.68 -13.22 1.00
CA LEU A 160 8.65 -14.53 1.65
C LEU A 160 10.00 -14.85 2.33
N ASP A 161 11.12 -14.58 1.66
CA ASP A 161 12.46 -14.72 2.24
C ASP A 161 12.66 -13.81 3.47
N ILE A 162 12.16 -12.57 3.40
CA ILE A 162 12.20 -11.64 4.52
C ILE A 162 11.39 -12.17 5.70
N VAL A 163 10.17 -12.63 5.46
CA VAL A 163 9.27 -13.19 6.48
C VAL A 163 9.89 -14.43 7.13
N GLU A 164 10.36 -15.37 6.33
CA GLU A 164 10.99 -16.60 6.84
C GLU A 164 12.21 -16.28 7.70
N THR A 165 13.11 -15.43 7.21
CA THR A 165 14.32 -15.04 7.94
C THR A 165 14.01 -14.31 9.25
N THR A 166 13.04 -13.41 9.26
CA THR A 166 12.70 -12.62 10.46
C THR A 166 11.89 -13.43 11.47
N SER A 167 11.06 -14.37 11.01
CA SER A 167 10.28 -15.27 11.88
C SER A 167 11.15 -16.32 12.57
N ASN A 168 12.21 -16.77 11.90
CA ASN A 168 13.14 -17.78 12.43
C ASN A 168 14.23 -17.19 13.36
N LYS A 169 14.32 -15.86 13.46
CA LYS A 169 15.20 -15.25 14.45
C LYS A 169 14.63 -15.47 15.85
N PHE A 170 15.36 -16.22 16.67
CA PHE A 170 15.02 -16.53 18.07
C PHE A 170 15.09 -15.31 19.01
N ILE A 171 14.81 -14.12 18.54
CA ILE A 171 14.74 -12.92 19.36
C ILE A 171 13.28 -12.73 19.75
N SER A 172 12.97 -12.99 21.03
CA SER A 172 11.66 -12.66 21.57
C SER A 172 11.48 -11.14 21.59
N PRO A 173 10.43 -10.60 20.95
CA PRO A 173 10.15 -9.18 21.01
C PRO A 173 9.89 -8.71 22.45
N LYS A 174 10.39 -7.55 22.80
CA LYS A 174 10.14 -6.87 24.06
C LYS A 174 8.95 -5.92 23.93
N ALA A 175 8.42 -5.44 25.05
CA ALA A 175 7.34 -4.45 25.06
C ALA A 175 7.67 -3.21 24.21
N GLU A 176 8.89 -2.69 24.31
CA GLU A 176 9.39 -1.54 23.53
C GLU A 176 9.33 -1.78 22.00
N ASP A 177 9.53 -3.02 21.54
CA ASP A 177 9.47 -3.36 20.12
C ASP A 177 8.03 -3.29 19.61
N PHE A 178 7.07 -3.73 20.40
CA PHE A 178 5.64 -3.59 20.11
C PHE A 178 5.16 -2.13 20.16
N GLU A 179 5.67 -1.32 21.10
CA GLU A 179 5.38 0.11 21.14
C GLU A 179 5.88 0.81 19.86
N ARG A 180 7.07 0.47 19.39
CA ARG A 180 7.59 0.97 18.11
C ARG A 180 6.74 0.52 16.93
N GLN A 181 6.34 -0.76 16.89
CA GLN A 181 5.44 -1.27 15.86
C GLN A 181 4.12 -0.50 15.85
N LEU A 182 3.54 -0.28 17.03
CA LEU A 182 2.30 0.47 17.18
C LEU A 182 2.43 1.92 16.68
N TYR A 183 3.57 2.58 16.94
CA TYR A 183 3.87 3.90 16.38
C TYR A 183 3.90 3.88 14.85
N PHE A 184 4.63 2.93 14.24
CA PHE A 184 4.73 2.84 12.79
C PHE A 184 3.40 2.46 12.13
N HIS A 185 2.62 1.58 12.73
CA HIS A 185 1.27 1.25 12.27
C HIS A 185 0.35 2.47 12.33
N SER A 186 0.45 3.28 13.38
CA SER A 186 -0.33 4.53 13.51
C SER A 186 0.07 5.56 12.43
N VAL A 187 1.35 5.70 12.13
CA VAL A 187 1.85 6.56 11.04
C VAL A 187 1.39 6.05 9.67
N TYR A 188 1.41 4.72 9.46
CA TYR A 188 0.90 4.10 8.25
C TYR A 188 -0.61 4.38 8.08
N PHE A 189 -1.40 4.13 9.11
CA PHE A 189 -2.83 4.42 9.17
C PHE A 189 -3.11 5.88 8.83
N PHE A 190 -2.40 6.80 9.48
CA PHE A 190 -2.52 8.23 9.22
C PHE A 190 -2.26 8.57 7.74
N GLN A 191 -1.16 8.06 7.18
CA GLN A 191 -0.78 8.36 5.80
C GLN A 191 -1.81 7.82 4.80
N VAL A 192 -2.29 6.60 4.99
CA VAL A 192 -3.29 6.00 4.09
C VAL A 192 -4.58 6.80 4.10
N LEU A 193 -5.06 7.22 5.26
CA LEU A 193 -6.34 7.94 5.38
C LEU A 193 -6.27 9.43 5.02
N THR A 194 -5.07 10.03 5.02
CA THR A 194 -4.97 11.49 4.84
C THR A 194 -4.20 11.92 3.60
N LEU A 195 -3.31 11.08 3.10
CA LEU A 195 -2.38 11.43 2.02
C LEU A 195 -2.46 10.48 0.82
N ASP A 196 -2.93 9.23 1.02
CA ASP A 196 -3.04 8.28 -0.09
C ASP A 196 -4.17 8.68 -1.04
N ARG A 197 -3.79 8.98 -2.30
CA ARG A 197 -4.74 9.46 -3.30
C ARG A 197 -5.75 8.40 -3.72
N GLY A 198 -5.34 7.13 -3.77
CA GLY A 198 -6.21 6.01 -4.13
C GLY A 198 -7.28 5.79 -3.08
N THR A 199 -6.89 5.79 -1.81
CA THR A 199 -7.81 5.69 -0.67
C THR A 199 -8.78 6.85 -0.63
N MET A 200 -8.26 8.09 -0.76
CA MET A 200 -9.11 9.29 -0.74
C MET A 200 -10.11 9.30 -1.90
N ALA A 201 -9.69 8.89 -3.11
CA ALA A 201 -10.60 8.78 -4.25
C ALA A 201 -11.68 7.72 -4.00
N GLY A 202 -11.32 6.55 -3.46
CA GLY A 202 -12.28 5.51 -3.12
C GLY A 202 -13.32 5.94 -2.08
N LEU A 203 -12.89 6.65 -1.05
CA LEU A 203 -13.78 7.16 0.01
C LEU A 203 -14.73 8.28 -0.47
N ILE A 204 -14.30 9.10 -1.45
CA ILE A 204 -15.08 10.24 -1.93
C ILE A 204 -16.03 9.86 -3.06
N VAL A 205 -15.58 9.00 -3.99
CA VAL A 205 -16.31 8.71 -5.24
C VAL A 205 -17.35 7.59 -5.06
N HIS A 206 -17.08 6.65 -4.18
CA HIS A 206 -18.00 5.55 -3.92
C HIS A 206 -18.74 5.82 -2.60
N ASP A 207 -19.99 6.20 -2.72
CA ASP A 207 -20.98 6.33 -1.62
C ASP A 207 -21.23 4.98 -0.90
N GLN A 208 -20.39 4.01 -1.16
CA GLN A 208 -20.41 2.68 -0.58
C GLN A 208 -19.26 2.56 0.41
N ASN A 209 -19.60 2.17 1.63
CA ASN A 209 -18.68 1.75 2.69
C ASN A 209 -17.59 0.84 2.11
N ASP A 210 -16.49 1.42 1.63
CA ASP A 210 -15.38 0.61 1.14
C ASP A 210 -14.63 -0.01 2.33
N LEU A 211 -15.21 -1.12 2.82
CA LEU A 211 -14.57 -1.99 3.80
C LEU A 211 -13.16 -2.42 3.37
N GLY A 212 -12.82 -2.23 2.08
CA GLY A 212 -11.52 -2.51 1.54
C GLY A 212 -10.41 -1.66 2.10
N VAL A 213 -10.67 -0.39 2.33
CA VAL A 213 -9.72 0.50 2.97
C VAL A 213 -9.46 0.05 4.41
N LEU A 214 -10.51 -0.23 5.16
CA LEU A 214 -10.40 -0.70 6.54
C LEU A 214 -9.69 -2.05 6.64
N ALA A 215 -9.93 -2.97 5.70
CA ALA A 215 -9.26 -4.26 5.65
C ALA A 215 -7.75 -4.18 5.34
N SER A 216 -7.30 -3.06 4.82
CA SER A 216 -5.89 -2.80 4.49
C SER A 216 -5.13 -2.00 5.55
N LEU A 217 -5.82 -1.55 6.59
CA LEU A 217 -5.20 -0.82 7.69
C LEU A 217 -4.69 -1.77 8.77
N PRO A 218 -3.64 -1.42 9.51
CA PRO A 218 -3.20 -2.20 10.66
C PRO A 218 -4.34 -2.36 11.67
N TYR A 219 -4.51 -3.56 12.21
CA TYR A 219 -5.55 -3.86 13.19
C TYR A 219 -5.32 -3.11 14.51
N TRP A 220 -4.05 -3.01 14.93
CA TRP A 220 -3.66 -2.27 16.13
C TRP A 220 -2.99 -0.94 15.78
N VAL A 221 -3.58 0.14 16.27
CA VAL A 221 -3.07 1.51 16.18
C VAL A 221 -3.19 2.21 17.53
N SER A 222 -2.38 3.22 17.76
CA SER A 222 -2.41 4.00 18.98
C SER A 222 -3.24 5.28 18.81
N LYS A 223 -4.39 5.35 19.46
CA LYS A 223 -5.25 6.53 19.44
C LYS A 223 -4.52 7.80 19.91
N PRO A 224 -3.75 7.81 21.03
CA PRO A 224 -2.96 8.98 21.43
C PRO A 224 -1.95 9.46 20.36
N ILE A 225 -1.32 8.53 19.62
CA ILE A 225 -0.39 8.89 18.53
C ILE A 225 -1.17 9.55 17.39
N LEU A 226 -2.32 8.99 17.01
CA LEU A 226 -3.17 9.53 15.95
C LEU A 226 -3.74 10.90 16.33
N GLU A 227 -4.15 11.10 17.56
CA GLU A 227 -4.60 12.39 18.10
C GLU A 227 -3.48 13.44 17.99
N GLY A 228 -2.27 13.12 18.45
CA GLY A 228 -1.10 14.00 18.33
C GLY A 228 -0.69 14.30 16.88
N LEU A 229 -0.95 13.40 15.92
CA LEU A 229 -0.80 13.68 14.50
C LEU A 229 -1.92 14.61 13.99
N SER A 230 -3.16 14.39 14.43
CA SER A 230 -4.31 15.22 14.08
C SER A 230 -4.14 16.68 14.55
N GLU A 231 -3.57 16.91 15.71
CA GLU A 231 -3.31 18.26 16.23
C GLU A 231 -2.43 19.10 15.30
N LYS A 232 -1.53 18.47 14.58
CA LYS A 232 -0.62 19.12 13.63
C LYS A 232 -1.26 19.40 12.26
N MET A 233 -2.47 18.91 12.03
CA MET A 233 -3.21 19.12 10.77
C MET A 233 -4.01 20.41 10.80
N ASN A 234 -4.40 20.90 9.61
CA ASN A 234 -5.25 22.07 9.42
C ASN A 234 -6.36 21.79 8.40
N GLY A 235 -7.43 22.59 8.46
CA GLY A 235 -8.53 22.58 7.51
C GLY A 235 -9.38 21.30 7.52
N TYR A 236 -10.16 21.11 6.46
CA TYR A 236 -11.15 20.03 6.36
C TYR A 236 -10.58 18.62 6.55
N LYS A 237 -9.32 18.39 6.21
CA LYS A 237 -8.66 17.09 6.43
C LYS A 237 -8.52 16.76 7.92
N LYS A 238 -8.29 17.78 8.76
CA LYS A 238 -8.28 17.61 10.23
C LYS A 238 -9.64 17.20 10.74
N GLU A 239 -10.69 17.88 10.31
CA GLU A 239 -12.06 17.59 10.73
C GLU A 239 -12.47 16.16 10.32
N LEU A 240 -12.23 15.78 9.06
CA LEU A 240 -12.49 14.43 8.59
C LEU A 240 -11.72 13.38 9.41
N PHE A 241 -10.44 13.62 9.66
CA PHE A 241 -9.62 12.68 10.43
C PHE A 241 -10.08 12.58 11.88
N GLN A 242 -10.52 13.68 12.50
CA GLN A 242 -11.10 13.68 13.84
C GLN A 242 -12.42 12.89 13.91
N ILE A 243 -13.26 12.95 12.87
CA ILE A 243 -14.46 12.11 12.77
C ILE A 243 -14.05 10.62 12.76
N ILE A 244 -13.06 10.26 11.96
CA ILE A 244 -12.54 8.88 11.93
C ILE A 244 -12.02 8.46 13.31
N LEU A 245 -11.26 9.32 13.99
CA LEU A 245 -10.74 9.03 15.33
C LEU A 245 -11.85 8.84 16.37
N SER A 246 -12.98 9.53 16.22
CA SER A 246 -14.10 9.43 17.15
C SER A 246 -14.82 8.08 17.10
N ILE A 247 -14.72 7.36 16.01
CA ILE A 247 -15.34 6.04 15.82
C ILE A 247 -14.36 4.87 16.06
N LEU A 248 -13.08 5.16 16.25
CA LEU A 248 -12.10 4.13 16.65
C LEU A 248 -12.34 3.75 18.13
N PRO A 249 -12.30 2.45 18.43
CA PRO A 249 -12.49 1.95 19.80
C PRO A 249 -11.41 2.43 20.77
#